data_f26d2ec9b9486d8fcd562fedfdb2dd73
#
_entry.id   f26d2ec9b9486d8fcd562fedfdb2dd73
#
_cell.length_a   1.000
_cell.length_b   1.000
_cell.length_c   1.000
_cell.angle_alpha   90.00
_cell.angle_beta   90.00
_cell.angle_gamma   90.00
#
_symmetry.space_group_name_H-M   'P 1'
#
loop_
_entity.id
_entity.type
_entity.pdbx_description
1 polymer ?
#
loop_
_entity_poly.entity_id
_entity_poly.type
_entity_poly.pdbx_seq_one_letter_code
_entity_poly.pdbx_strand_id
1 'polypeptide(L)'
;MNKTAMSLAARWLATGALALLVGQPAWAHDSSKRIRGIWSAHVNITNCLPGNVPGPVVFASFNATNVFAADGTFLDANSSNPATQSAHLGYWRHVHGNKYEFAQKFFVFDAVGAPAGWRIVRHEVVLGAGGISFTSSGTAENFNNDGLLLSVGCSTSSAVRFD
;
A
#
# COMPACT_ATOMS: atom_id res chain seq x y z
N MET A 1 -60.67 -65.99 38.27
CA MET A 1 -59.91 -64.96 39.03
C MET A 1 -58.80 -64.49 38.14
N ASN A 2 -59.02 -63.35 37.45
CA ASN A 2 -58.14 -62.75 36.47
C ASN A 2 -57.20 -61.73 37.11
N LYS A 3 -55.95 -61.84 36.89
CA LYS A 3 -54.97 -60.76 37.18
C LYS A 3 -54.38 -60.27 35.87
N THR A 4 -54.79 -59.10 35.53
CA THR A 4 -54.34 -58.31 34.41
C THR A 4 -52.93 -57.78 34.67
N ALA A 5 -51.95 -58.07 33.84
CA ALA A 5 -50.64 -57.46 33.92
C ALA A 5 -50.59 -56.22 32.96
N MET A 6 -50.40 -55.05 33.55
CA MET A 6 -50.17 -53.82 32.79
C MET A 6 -48.68 -53.71 32.35
N SER A 7 -48.48 -53.67 31.05
CA SER A 7 -47.20 -53.43 30.43
C SER A 7 -46.94 -51.91 30.40
N LEU A 8 -45.89 -51.46 31.04
CA LEU A 8 -45.38 -50.09 30.96
C LEU A 8 -44.43 -50.00 29.79
N ALA A 9 -44.88 -49.35 28.71
CA ALA A 9 -44.01 -48.98 27.57
C ALA A 9 -43.19 -47.72 27.92
N ALA A 10 -41.89 -47.88 28.12
CA ALA A 10 -40.94 -46.80 28.30
C ALA A 10 -40.72 -46.09 26.94
N ARG A 11 -41.17 -44.84 26.82
CA ARG A 11 -40.88 -43.94 25.72
C ARG A 11 -39.53 -43.29 25.95
N TRP A 12 -38.54 -43.67 25.13
CA TRP A 12 -37.27 -42.96 25.05
C TRP A 12 -37.45 -41.71 24.18
N LEU A 13 -37.41 -40.54 24.79
CA LEU A 13 -37.31 -39.26 24.13
C LEU A 13 -35.83 -39.05 23.74
N ALA A 14 -35.51 -39.26 22.48
CA ALA A 14 -34.23 -38.90 21.91
C ALA A 14 -34.21 -37.37 21.73
N THR A 15 -33.56 -36.69 22.66
CA THR A 15 -33.27 -35.25 22.54
C THR A 15 -32.10 -35.07 21.59
N GLY A 16 -32.42 -34.79 20.33
CA GLY A 16 -31.44 -34.40 19.32
C GLY A 16 -30.85 -33.03 19.68
N ALA A 17 -29.60 -32.98 20.14
CA ALA A 17 -28.84 -31.76 20.30
C ALA A 17 -28.45 -31.26 18.92
N LEU A 18 -29.19 -30.27 18.40
CA LEU A 18 -28.83 -29.53 17.19
C LEU A 18 -27.64 -28.63 17.54
N ALA A 19 -26.42 -29.08 17.27
CA ALA A 19 -25.21 -28.25 17.36
C ALA A 19 -25.28 -27.18 16.29
N LEU A 20 -25.72 -25.97 16.66
CA LEU A 20 -25.56 -24.77 15.84
C LEU A 20 -24.05 -24.47 15.70
N LEU A 21 -23.46 -24.92 14.60
CA LEU A 21 -22.16 -24.39 14.13
C LEU A 21 -22.37 -22.91 13.81
N VAL A 22 -22.25 -22.08 14.84
CA VAL A 22 -22.07 -20.62 14.64
C VAL A 22 -20.72 -20.48 13.95
N GLY A 23 -20.73 -20.44 12.62
CA GLY A 23 -19.58 -20.04 11.83
C GLY A 23 -19.14 -18.66 12.34
N GLN A 24 -18.03 -18.60 13.06
CA GLN A 24 -17.43 -17.32 13.42
C GLN A 24 -17.19 -16.57 12.11
N PRO A 25 -17.69 -15.33 11.96
CA PRO A 25 -17.32 -14.52 10.82
C PRO A 25 -15.79 -14.43 10.86
N ALA A 26 -15.13 -15.03 9.85
CA ALA A 26 -13.72 -14.77 9.61
C ALA A 26 -13.64 -13.23 9.54
N TRP A 27 -13.02 -12.62 10.53
CA TRP A 27 -12.76 -11.19 10.55
C TRP A 27 -11.98 -10.91 9.27
N ALA A 28 -12.68 -10.42 8.24
CA ALA A 28 -12.04 -9.97 7.04
C ALA A 28 -11.08 -8.87 7.47
N HIS A 29 -9.80 -9.22 7.61
CA HIS A 29 -8.75 -8.25 7.88
C HIS A 29 -8.87 -7.20 6.79
N ASP A 30 -9.29 -5.99 7.17
CA ASP A 30 -9.46 -4.86 6.28
C ASP A 30 -8.11 -4.59 5.61
N SER A 31 -7.90 -5.23 4.45
CA SER A 31 -6.66 -5.14 3.70
C SER A 31 -6.32 -3.70 3.35
N SER A 32 -7.33 -2.81 3.27
CA SER A 32 -7.13 -1.39 3.02
C SER A 32 -6.34 -0.69 4.12
N LYS A 33 -6.30 -1.23 5.34
CA LYS A 33 -5.59 -0.63 6.48
C LYS A 33 -4.16 -1.15 6.67
N ARG A 34 -3.79 -2.23 5.99
CA ARG A 34 -2.52 -2.92 6.25
C ARG A 34 -1.28 -2.12 5.85
N ILE A 35 -1.38 -1.22 4.86
CA ILE A 35 -0.24 -0.39 4.44
C ILE A 35 -0.02 0.82 5.33
N ARG A 36 -1.02 1.23 6.14
CA ARG A 36 -0.94 2.43 6.99
C ARG A 36 0.26 2.39 7.91
N GLY A 37 0.90 3.53 8.09
CA GLY A 37 2.05 3.69 8.96
C GLY A 37 3.23 4.34 8.28
N ILE A 38 4.39 4.26 8.92
CA ILE A 38 5.66 4.83 8.48
C ILE A 38 6.54 3.72 7.94
N TRP A 39 7.26 4.02 6.87
CA TRP A 39 8.09 3.06 6.15
C TRP A 39 9.46 3.63 5.82
N SER A 40 10.51 2.86 6.05
CA SER A 40 11.86 3.14 5.55
C SER A 40 11.99 2.53 4.16
N ALA A 41 12.16 3.37 3.15
CA ALA A 41 12.22 2.97 1.76
C ALA A 41 13.62 3.23 1.15
N HIS A 42 14.03 2.35 0.25
CA HIS A 42 15.16 2.55 -0.65
C HIS A 42 14.64 2.65 -2.08
N VAL A 43 14.91 3.77 -2.74
CA VAL A 43 14.39 4.12 -4.07
C VAL A 43 15.52 4.04 -5.09
N ASN A 44 15.26 3.40 -6.22
CA ASN A 44 16.15 3.34 -7.38
C ASN A 44 15.51 4.10 -8.54
N ILE A 45 16.20 5.07 -9.08
CA ILE A 45 15.88 5.71 -10.36
C ILE A 45 16.43 4.83 -11.47
N THR A 46 15.56 4.40 -12.39
CA THR A 46 15.92 3.43 -13.42
C THR A 46 15.68 4.00 -14.82
N ASN A 47 16.24 3.33 -15.84
CA ASN A 47 15.78 3.56 -17.20
C ASN A 47 14.30 3.17 -17.35
N CYS A 48 13.60 3.81 -18.29
CA CYS A 48 12.27 3.38 -18.70
C CYS A 48 12.37 2.46 -19.93
N LEU A 49 11.67 1.36 -19.90
CA LEU A 49 11.36 0.51 -21.05
C LEU A 49 10.11 1.05 -21.78
N PRO A 50 9.79 0.56 -22.99
CA PRO A 50 8.56 0.93 -23.70
C PRO A 50 7.32 0.82 -22.79
N GLY A 51 6.43 1.81 -22.86
CA GLY A 51 5.26 1.90 -21.98
C GLY A 51 5.55 2.50 -20.61
N ASN A 52 6.71 3.13 -20.41
CA ASN A 52 7.14 3.73 -19.13
C ASN A 52 7.24 2.71 -18.00
N VAL A 53 7.67 1.50 -18.30
CA VAL A 53 7.93 0.45 -17.31
C VAL A 53 9.37 0.60 -16.79
N PRO A 54 9.60 0.57 -15.47
CA PRO A 54 10.94 0.60 -14.91
C PRO A 54 11.81 -0.54 -15.44
N GLY A 55 12.99 -0.18 -15.96
CA GLY A 55 13.97 -1.11 -16.49
C GLY A 55 15.04 -1.52 -15.47
N PRO A 56 15.96 -2.40 -15.84
CA PRO A 56 16.95 -2.96 -14.93
C PRO A 56 18.16 -2.05 -14.65
N VAL A 57 18.38 -0.98 -15.46
CA VAL A 57 19.54 -0.11 -15.29
C VAL A 57 19.24 0.96 -14.24
N VAL A 58 19.98 0.94 -13.15
CA VAL A 58 19.87 1.93 -12.06
C VAL A 58 20.85 3.08 -12.31
N PHE A 59 20.34 4.31 -12.34
CA PHE A 59 21.14 5.53 -12.52
C PHE A 59 21.52 6.21 -11.20
N ALA A 60 20.62 6.12 -10.21
CA ALA A 60 20.79 6.71 -8.89
C ALA A 60 19.93 6.00 -7.86
N SER A 61 20.31 6.12 -6.60
CA SER A 61 19.53 5.59 -5.47
C SER A 61 19.53 6.58 -4.31
N PHE A 62 18.47 6.56 -3.52
CA PHE A 62 18.35 7.36 -2.30
C PHE A 62 17.42 6.67 -1.29
N ASN A 63 17.50 7.08 -0.04
CA ASN A 63 16.61 6.62 1.01
C ASN A 63 15.44 7.59 1.19
N ALA A 64 14.28 7.04 1.55
CA ALA A 64 13.08 7.81 1.81
C ALA A 64 12.33 7.30 3.04
N THR A 65 11.57 8.17 3.66
CA THR A 65 10.58 7.83 4.67
C THR A 65 9.21 8.10 4.08
N ASN A 66 8.41 7.05 3.92
CA ASN A 66 7.05 7.15 3.39
C ASN A 66 6.03 7.03 4.52
N VAL A 67 4.99 7.86 4.49
CA VAL A 67 3.88 7.84 5.44
C VAL A 67 2.58 7.61 4.70
N PHE A 68 1.90 6.50 5.02
CA PHE A 68 0.55 6.20 4.54
C PHE A 68 -0.43 6.51 5.67
N ALA A 69 -0.99 7.71 5.69
CA ALA A 69 -1.91 8.15 6.73
C ALA A 69 -3.29 7.52 6.60
N ALA A 70 -4.05 7.48 7.69
CA ALA A 70 -5.34 6.78 7.75
C ALA A 70 -6.43 7.41 6.86
N ASP A 71 -6.30 8.68 6.57
CA ASP A 71 -7.23 9.48 5.74
C ASP A 71 -6.95 9.40 4.23
N GLY A 72 -5.93 8.63 3.81
CA GLY A 72 -5.50 8.53 2.41
C GLY A 72 -4.41 9.52 2.02
N THR A 73 -3.91 10.33 2.96
CA THR A 73 -2.77 11.22 2.71
C THR A 73 -1.49 10.39 2.58
N PHE A 74 -0.65 10.73 1.60
CA PHE A 74 0.70 10.22 1.42
C PHE A 74 1.71 11.34 1.60
N LEU A 75 2.73 11.09 2.41
CA LEU A 75 3.85 12.00 2.62
C LEU A 75 5.15 11.25 2.33
N ASP A 76 6.13 11.96 1.77
CA ASP A 76 7.46 11.44 1.53
C ASP A 76 8.50 12.47 1.94
N ALA A 77 9.52 12.00 2.64
CA ALA A 77 10.75 12.73 2.89
C ALA A 77 11.93 11.85 2.48
N ASN A 78 12.88 12.40 1.74
CA ASN A 78 13.99 11.61 1.23
C ASN A 78 15.35 12.28 1.47
N SER A 79 16.42 11.51 1.24
CA SER A 79 17.79 11.93 1.47
C SER A 79 18.39 12.78 0.32
N SER A 80 17.60 13.19 -0.66
CA SER A 80 18.05 14.14 -1.69
C SER A 80 18.27 15.53 -1.08
N ASN A 81 18.98 16.40 -1.80
CA ASN A 81 19.27 17.75 -1.32
C ASN A 81 17.97 18.55 -1.08
N PRO A 82 17.63 18.92 0.17
CA PRO A 82 16.39 19.61 0.49
C PRO A 82 16.30 21.02 -0.12
N ALA A 83 17.42 21.61 -0.50
CA ALA A 83 17.43 22.92 -1.17
C ALA A 83 16.91 22.86 -2.62
N THR A 84 16.81 21.67 -3.21
CA THR A 84 16.38 21.48 -4.61
C THR A 84 14.94 21.00 -4.76
N GLN A 85 14.23 20.78 -3.66
CA GLN A 85 12.84 20.29 -3.69
C GLN A 85 12.05 20.69 -2.45
N SER A 86 10.73 20.85 -2.61
CA SER A 86 9.81 21.11 -1.50
C SER A 86 9.44 19.81 -0.76
N ALA A 87 8.59 19.93 0.27
CA ALA A 87 7.89 18.79 0.84
C ALA A 87 7.09 18.03 -0.25
N HIS A 88 7.07 16.71 -0.13
CA HIS A 88 6.37 15.80 -1.04
C HIS A 88 5.01 15.46 -0.45
N LEU A 89 3.95 15.87 -1.10
CA LEU A 89 2.58 15.72 -0.64
C LEU A 89 1.76 14.97 -1.69
N GLY A 90 0.90 14.06 -1.22
CA GLY A 90 0.11 13.27 -2.12
C GLY A 90 -1.01 12.50 -1.45
N TYR A 91 -1.48 11.52 -2.17
CA TYR A 91 -2.51 10.60 -1.71
C TYR A 91 -2.12 9.16 -2.02
N TRP A 92 -2.75 8.24 -1.30
CA TRP A 92 -2.69 6.82 -1.58
C TRP A 92 -4.09 6.22 -1.54
N ARG A 93 -4.28 5.09 -2.21
CA ARG A 93 -5.50 4.30 -2.14
C ARG A 93 -5.21 2.79 -2.21
N HIS A 94 -6.10 2.01 -1.65
CA HIS A 94 -6.13 0.57 -1.83
C HIS A 94 -6.76 0.25 -3.19
N VAL A 95 -6.15 -0.64 -3.94
CA VAL A 95 -6.66 -1.08 -5.25
C VAL A 95 -7.42 -2.39 -5.07
N HIS A 96 -6.73 -3.47 -4.71
CA HIS A 96 -7.32 -4.75 -4.34
C HIS A 96 -6.28 -5.66 -3.65
N GLY A 97 -6.72 -6.58 -2.80
CA GLY A 97 -5.84 -7.56 -2.15
C GLY A 97 -4.69 -6.89 -1.39
N ASN A 98 -3.46 -7.13 -1.83
CA ASN A 98 -2.25 -6.51 -1.30
C ASN A 98 -1.69 -5.40 -2.20
N LYS A 99 -2.47 -4.91 -3.17
CA LYS A 99 -2.09 -3.86 -4.10
C LYS A 99 -2.65 -2.51 -3.68
N TYR A 100 -1.80 -1.50 -3.72
CA TYR A 100 -2.10 -0.11 -3.44
C TYR A 100 -1.46 0.75 -4.52
N GLU A 101 -1.80 2.02 -4.55
CA GLU A 101 -1.11 3.02 -5.35
C GLU A 101 -0.95 4.30 -4.55
N PHE A 102 0.06 5.08 -4.90
CA PHE A 102 0.18 6.45 -4.45
C PHE A 102 0.57 7.38 -5.59
N ALA A 103 0.21 8.64 -5.43
CA ALA A 103 0.73 9.73 -6.22
C ALA A 103 1.15 10.87 -5.30
N GLN A 104 2.25 11.53 -5.64
CA GLN A 104 2.74 12.69 -4.90
C GLN A 104 3.23 13.76 -5.86
N LYS A 105 3.17 15.02 -5.40
CA LYS A 105 3.68 16.19 -6.11
C LYS A 105 4.63 16.97 -5.20
N PHE A 106 5.68 17.51 -5.79
CA PHE A 106 6.59 18.45 -5.13
C PHE A 106 7.16 19.43 -6.14
N PHE A 107 7.57 20.61 -5.64
CA PHE A 107 8.23 21.62 -6.45
C PHE A 107 9.72 21.35 -6.51
N VAL A 108 10.31 21.70 -7.64
CA VAL A 108 11.74 21.54 -7.91
C VAL A 108 12.35 22.94 -8.00
N PHE A 109 13.53 23.12 -7.42
CA PHE A 109 14.30 24.34 -7.45
C PHE A 109 15.65 24.07 -8.10
N ASP A 110 16.20 25.09 -8.74
CA ASP A 110 17.56 25.04 -9.29
C ASP A 110 18.63 25.20 -8.19
N ALA A 111 19.89 25.22 -8.60
CA ALA A 111 21.03 25.29 -7.68
C ALA A 111 21.12 26.63 -6.89
N VAL A 112 20.41 27.69 -7.34
CA VAL A 112 20.35 28.98 -6.66
C VAL A 112 19.02 29.19 -5.92
N GLY A 113 18.15 28.15 -5.88
CA GLY A 113 16.88 28.18 -5.17
C GLY A 113 15.73 28.82 -5.95
N ALA A 114 15.89 29.10 -7.24
CA ALA A 114 14.80 29.60 -8.08
C ALA A 114 13.88 28.46 -8.49
N PRO A 115 12.54 28.69 -8.62
CA PRO A 115 11.60 27.67 -9.08
C PRO A 115 11.98 27.13 -10.47
N ALA A 116 12.10 25.81 -10.60
CA ALA A 116 12.43 25.12 -11.85
C ALA A 116 11.27 24.27 -12.39
N GLY A 117 10.15 24.21 -11.66
CA GLY A 117 8.97 23.44 -12.03
C GLY A 117 8.47 22.54 -10.91
N TRP A 118 7.87 21.42 -11.30
CA TRP A 118 7.41 20.42 -10.35
C TRP A 118 7.54 19.00 -10.90
N ARG A 119 7.45 18.04 -10.00
CA ARG A 119 7.42 16.62 -10.35
C ARG A 119 6.17 15.97 -9.78
N ILE A 120 5.59 15.04 -10.55
CA ILE A 120 4.51 14.16 -10.11
C ILE A 120 5.03 12.73 -10.18
N VAL A 121 5.02 12.02 -9.06
CA VAL A 121 5.42 10.61 -8.97
C VAL A 121 4.17 9.78 -8.76
N ARG A 122 4.04 8.67 -9.51
CA ARG A 122 2.95 7.69 -9.37
C ARG A 122 3.52 6.30 -9.32
N HIS A 123 3.19 5.57 -8.27
CA HIS A 123 3.64 4.19 -8.08
C HIS A 123 2.49 3.25 -7.77
N GLU A 124 2.60 2.05 -8.32
CA GLU A 124 1.90 0.88 -7.82
C GLU A 124 2.73 0.24 -6.71
N VAL A 125 2.06 -0.20 -5.65
CA VAL A 125 2.67 -0.78 -4.45
C VAL A 125 2.13 -2.19 -4.25
N VAL A 126 3.03 -3.13 -3.98
CA VAL A 126 2.67 -4.51 -3.61
C VAL A 126 3.16 -4.77 -2.19
N LEU A 127 2.22 -4.88 -1.26
CA LEU A 127 2.51 -5.18 0.14
C LEU A 127 2.91 -6.64 0.28
N GLY A 128 4.04 -6.90 0.91
CA GLY A 128 4.56 -8.23 1.17
C GLY A 128 3.74 -9.03 2.19
N ALA A 129 4.02 -10.31 2.26
CA ALA A 129 3.41 -11.20 3.24
C ALA A 129 3.69 -10.69 4.67
N GLY A 130 2.66 -10.74 5.55
CA GLY A 130 2.79 -10.23 6.91
C GLY A 130 2.64 -8.71 7.05
N GLY A 131 2.69 -7.92 5.97
CA GLY A 131 2.50 -6.47 6.03
C GLY A 131 3.68 -5.70 6.64
N ILE A 132 4.88 -6.28 6.62
CA ILE A 132 6.11 -5.68 7.18
C ILE A 132 7.06 -5.13 6.11
N SER A 133 6.82 -5.42 4.84
CA SER A 133 7.58 -4.90 3.69
C SER A 133 6.67 -4.60 2.52
N PHE A 134 7.13 -3.77 1.60
CA PHE A 134 6.50 -3.60 0.29
C PHE A 134 7.55 -3.38 -0.81
N THR A 135 7.14 -3.60 -2.04
CA THR A 135 7.84 -3.10 -3.23
C THR A 135 6.93 -2.15 -3.99
N SER A 136 7.51 -1.19 -4.68
CA SER A 136 6.75 -0.33 -5.58
C SER A 136 7.49 -0.06 -6.87
N SER A 137 6.74 0.28 -7.91
CA SER A 137 7.28 0.66 -9.22
C SER A 137 6.38 1.70 -9.87
N GLY A 138 6.97 2.60 -10.65
CA GLY A 138 6.20 3.63 -11.31
C GLY A 138 7.02 4.67 -12.03
N THR A 139 6.40 5.84 -12.25
CA THR A 139 6.94 6.93 -13.06
C THR A 139 7.05 8.22 -12.27
N ALA A 140 7.95 9.10 -12.75
CA ALA A 140 8.10 10.47 -12.32
C ALA A 140 8.02 11.39 -13.53
N GLU A 141 6.95 12.17 -13.63
CA GLU A 141 6.72 13.16 -14.67
C GLU A 141 7.31 14.50 -14.23
N ASN A 142 8.21 15.07 -15.02
CA ASN A 142 8.88 16.34 -14.75
C ASN A 142 8.27 17.43 -15.61
N PHE A 143 7.82 18.52 -14.99
CA PHE A 143 7.20 19.67 -15.63
C PHE A 143 8.03 20.94 -15.38
N ASN A 144 8.06 21.86 -16.35
CA ASN A 144 8.57 23.21 -16.13
C ASN A 144 7.52 24.11 -15.42
N ASN A 145 7.87 25.38 -15.17
CA ASN A 145 6.99 26.33 -14.50
C ASN A 145 5.71 26.66 -15.31
N ASP A 146 5.71 26.47 -16.62
CA ASP A 146 4.56 26.70 -17.50
C ASP A 146 3.64 25.48 -17.60
N GLY A 147 4.00 24.36 -16.97
CA GLY A 147 3.23 23.13 -17.00
C GLY A 147 3.52 22.23 -18.21
N LEU A 148 4.56 22.52 -18.98
CA LEU A 148 5.00 21.66 -20.08
C LEU A 148 5.72 20.43 -19.51
N LEU A 149 5.29 19.23 -19.92
CA LEU A 149 5.98 17.99 -19.60
C LEU A 149 7.34 17.96 -20.31
N LEU A 150 8.42 17.89 -19.54
CA LEU A 150 9.78 17.84 -20.03
C LEU A 150 10.30 16.42 -20.23
N SER A 151 9.98 15.52 -19.30
CA SER A 151 10.44 14.14 -19.34
C SER A 151 9.63 13.24 -18.41
N VAL A 152 9.71 11.94 -18.66
CA VAL A 152 9.22 10.90 -17.77
C VAL A 152 10.40 10.03 -17.37
N GLY A 153 10.61 9.89 -16.06
CA GLY A 153 11.56 8.95 -15.46
C GLY A 153 10.83 7.73 -14.90
N CYS A 154 11.58 6.67 -14.63
CA CYS A 154 11.08 5.46 -14.00
C CYS A 154 11.79 5.20 -12.68
N SER A 155 11.10 4.59 -11.73
CA SER A 155 11.69 4.22 -10.45
C SER A 155 11.05 2.98 -9.85
N THR A 156 11.83 2.32 -9.02
CA THR A 156 11.38 1.22 -8.17
C THR A 156 11.72 1.53 -6.72
N SER A 157 11.00 0.96 -5.77
CA SER A 157 11.44 0.98 -4.38
C SER A 157 11.18 -0.34 -3.66
N SER A 158 11.95 -0.56 -2.60
CA SER A 158 11.69 -1.54 -1.57
C SER A 158 11.62 -0.84 -0.23
N ALA A 159 10.71 -1.27 0.64
CA ALA A 159 10.55 -0.66 1.96
C ALA A 159 10.25 -1.69 3.03
N VAL A 160 10.61 -1.35 4.26
CA VAL A 160 10.27 -2.07 5.48
C VAL A 160 9.58 -1.12 6.45
N ARG A 161 8.80 -1.65 7.39
CA ARG A 161 8.20 -0.82 8.43
C ARG A 161 9.28 -0.11 9.21
N PHE A 162 9.02 1.15 9.52
CA PHE A 162 9.83 1.93 10.44
C PHE A 162 9.36 1.60 11.86
N ASP A 163 10.23 0.96 12.64
CA ASP A 163 10.01 0.57 14.04
C ASP A 163 10.48 1.66 15.01
#